data_93a4673148c8e5867e2c978206afce87
#
_entry.id   93a4673148c8e5867e2c978206afce87
#
_cell.length_a   1.000
_cell.length_b   1.000
_cell.length_c   1.000
_cell.angle_alpha   90.00
_cell.angle_beta   90.00
_cell.angle_gamma   90.00
#
_symmetry.space_group_name_H-M   'P 1'
#
loop_
_entity.id
_entity.type
_entity.pdbx_description
1 polymer ?
#
loop_
_entity_poly.entity_id
_entity_poly.type
_entity_poly.pdbx_seq_one_letter_code
_entity_poly.pdbx_strand_id
1 'polypeptide(L)'
;MKNLKQRNNSAILDIGKTHIKIILFDTINFKELVTFQTKNRILNISPYPHFDLEFIKSFIISSIKKISKEFSIDTIFTSTHGACLALLGKDKLIFPVLDYEHDGPDEVRPEYDKMRLPFHLTGTPKMPAGLNLGAQIYWINNRFPGKFEEVETILFWPQYWSYWLSGVVASEISYASSHSDLWNINENEFIDLKNYGVSSKVKFPKIQSASKILGPIKKNLAQEMGLSEDVMIYCGGHDSSLTLASAYLKFEMPITVISTGTWITVFSIGKKNINIKEQKGMMVSCDCFGNKTPNFRFPGGKIFENNLKTKNKFKNMKLELNSSDIDLINFENIEGAKFFDNKSNKEIKLDEFNYESVEHTISEVLARKTLLGLEMIEADGKILLSGPFIKNKSYLSMLKNNWKNSVIIEDNYLGLCNGITNLINN
;
A
#
# COMPACT_ATOMS: atom_id res chain seq x y z
N MET A 1 37.14 12.82 -8.58
CA MET A 1 35.70 12.80 -8.23
C MET A 1 34.94 13.20 -9.48
N LYS A 2 34.24 12.28 -10.15
CA LYS A 2 33.35 12.63 -11.27
C LYS A 2 32.24 13.50 -10.67
N ASN A 3 32.06 14.73 -11.17
CA ASN A 3 30.90 15.56 -10.85
C ASN A 3 29.63 14.71 -11.06
N LEU A 4 28.98 14.34 -9.97
CA LEU A 4 27.64 13.74 -10.02
C LEU A 4 26.74 14.83 -10.61
N LYS A 5 26.36 14.64 -11.87
CA LYS A 5 25.39 15.52 -12.54
C LYS A 5 24.14 15.57 -11.64
N GLN A 6 23.78 16.78 -11.21
CA GLN A 6 22.60 16.97 -10.37
C GLN A 6 21.39 16.43 -11.14
N ARG A 7 20.69 15.46 -10.57
CA ARG A 7 19.56 14.79 -11.19
C ARG A 7 18.27 15.47 -10.76
N ASN A 8 17.72 16.27 -11.64
CA ASN A 8 16.66 17.20 -11.30
C ASN A 8 15.26 16.61 -11.56
N ASN A 9 15.11 15.78 -12.59
CA ASN A 9 13.82 15.28 -13.01
C ASN A 9 13.73 13.76 -12.85
N SER A 10 12.80 13.32 -12.01
CA SER A 10 12.50 11.90 -11.82
C SER A 10 11.14 11.55 -12.44
N ALA A 11 11.11 10.56 -13.32
CA ALA A 11 9.85 9.94 -13.73
C ALA A 11 9.42 8.92 -12.67
N ILE A 12 8.29 9.16 -12.04
CA ILE A 12 7.72 8.29 -11.01
C ILE A 12 6.65 7.42 -11.66
N LEU A 13 6.86 6.10 -11.62
CA LEU A 13 5.88 5.10 -12.05
C LEU A 13 5.06 4.69 -10.84
N ASP A 14 3.87 5.26 -10.68
CA ASP A 14 2.91 4.91 -9.63
C ASP A 14 1.90 3.89 -10.18
N ILE A 15 2.18 2.60 -9.94
CA ILE A 15 1.38 1.50 -10.45
C ILE A 15 0.44 1.02 -9.35
N GLY A 16 -0.71 1.68 -9.24
CA GLY A 16 -1.77 1.33 -8.29
C GLY A 16 -2.67 0.20 -8.79
N LYS A 17 -3.48 -0.37 -7.92
CA LYS A 17 -4.48 -1.40 -8.27
C LYS A 17 -5.49 -0.88 -9.30
N THR A 18 -6.02 0.31 -9.09
CA THR A 18 -7.10 0.88 -9.92
C THR A 18 -6.59 1.80 -11.02
N HIS A 19 -5.50 2.52 -10.78
CA HIS A 19 -4.93 3.50 -11.71
C HIS A 19 -3.42 3.35 -11.80
N ILE A 20 -2.91 3.66 -12.98
CA ILE A 20 -1.48 3.81 -13.23
C ILE A 20 -1.23 5.27 -13.52
N LYS A 21 -0.22 5.86 -12.87
CA LYS A 21 0.23 7.22 -13.13
C LYS A 21 1.70 7.23 -13.49
N ILE A 22 2.05 8.05 -14.46
CA ILE A 22 3.42 8.37 -14.83
C ILE A 22 3.60 9.86 -14.58
N ILE A 23 4.37 10.18 -13.56
CA ILE A 23 4.53 11.56 -13.06
C ILE A 23 5.97 11.99 -13.32
N LEU A 24 6.17 13.08 -14.04
CA LEU A 24 7.47 13.76 -14.06
C LEU A 24 7.52 14.77 -12.92
N PHE A 25 8.48 14.62 -12.05
CA PHE A 25 8.63 15.43 -10.83
C PHE A 25 10.02 16.08 -10.78
N ASP A 26 10.03 17.41 -10.59
CA ASP A 26 11.24 18.16 -10.28
C ASP A 26 11.59 17.96 -8.82
N THR A 27 12.68 17.22 -8.55
CA THR A 27 13.12 16.83 -7.21
C THR A 27 13.84 17.94 -6.46
N ILE A 28 14.19 19.04 -7.13
CA ILE A 28 14.80 20.23 -6.50
C ILE A 28 13.71 21.18 -6.02
N ASN A 29 12.75 21.48 -6.90
CA ASN A 29 11.70 22.45 -6.61
C ASN A 29 10.45 21.84 -6.01
N PHE A 30 10.43 20.52 -5.78
CA PHE A 30 9.28 19.74 -5.27
C PHE A 30 8.01 20.02 -6.08
N LYS A 31 8.12 19.91 -7.40
CA LYS A 31 7.05 20.29 -8.32
C LYS A 31 6.73 19.17 -9.31
N GLU A 32 5.45 18.84 -9.40
CA GLU A 32 4.93 18.05 -10.50
C GLU A 32 4.95 18.86 -11.79
N LEU A 33 5.60 18.33 -12.83
CA LEU A 33 5.72 18.99 -14.14
C LEU A 33 4.64 18.49 -15.10
N VAL A 34 4.44 17.17 -15.15
CA VAL A 34 3.42 16.55 -16.01
C VAL A 34 3.00 15.20 -15.44
N THR A 35 1.73 14.85 -15.60
CA THR A 35 1.18 13.55 -15.19
C THR A 35 0.31 12.96 -16.30
N PHE A 36 0.57 11.70 -16.62
CA PHE A 36 -0.31 10.84 -17.41
C PHE A 36 -0.94 9.78 -16.49
N GLN A 37 -2.25 9.56 -16.68
CA GLN A 37 -2.99 8.58 -15.87
C GLN A 37 -3.90 7.73 -16.75
N THR A 38 -4.03 6.46 -16.38
CA THR A 38 -5.02 5.52 -16.95
C THR A 38 -5.56 4.58 -15.88
N LYS A 39 -6.69 3.93 -16.15
CA LYS A 39 -7.18 2.81 -15.32
C LYS A 39 -6.29 1.60 -15.54
N ASN A 40 -5.95 0.91 -14.47
CA ASN A 40 -5.27 -0.39 -14.56
C ASN A 40 -6.23 -1.47 -15.07
N ARG A 41 -5.69 -2.58 -15.58
CA ARG A 41 -6.48 -3.66 -16.18
C ARG A 41 -6.17 -5.01 -15.56
N ILE A 42 -7.23 -5.76 -15.29
CA ILE A 42 -7.17 -7.17 -14.91
C ILE A 42 -7.72 -7.99 -16.07
N LEU A 43 -7.00 -9.04 -16.44
CA LEU A 43 -7.42 -10.03 -17.41
C LEU A 43 -8.03 -11.20 -16.65
N ASN A 44 -9.34 -11.41 -16.82
CA ASN A 44 -10.07 -12.54 -16.23
C ASN A 44 -10.00 -13.78 -17.14
N ILE A 45 -8.77 -14.25 -17.41
CA ILE A 45 -8.48 -15.39 -18.27
C ILE A 45 -7.52 -16.37 -17.58
N SER A 46 -7.41 -17.59 -18.14
CA SER A 46 -6.48 -18.64 -17.69
C SER A 46 -5.04 -18.11 -17.60
N PRO A 47 -4.24 -18.52 -16.59
CA PRO A 47 -4.54 -19.56 -15.59
C PRO A 47 -5.36 -19.05 -14.38
N TYR A 48 -5.48 -17.78 -14.16
CA TYR A 48 -6.22 -17.08 -13.11
C TYR A 48 -6.31 -15.58 -13.43
N PRO A 49 -7.18 -14.81 -12.78
CA PRO A 49 -7.21 -13.36 -12.91
C PRO A 49 -5.86 -12.72 -12.60
N HIS A 50 -5.34 -11.88 -13.50
CA HIS A 50 -4.01 -11.33 -13.40
C HIS A 50 -3.90 -9.95 -14.05
N PHE A 51 -2.85 -9.20 -13.71
CA PHE A 51 -2.58 -7.88 -14.30
C PHE A 51 -2.20 -7.98 -15.78
N ASP A 52 -2.73 -7.06 -16.60
CA ASP A 52 -2.38 -6.91 -18.02
C ASP A 52 -1.01 -6.19 -18.16
N LEU A 53 0.07 -6.97 -18.10
CA LEU A 53 1.43 -6.44 -18.15
C LEU A 53 1.75 -5.71 -19.44
N GLU A 54 1.24 -6.20 -20.57
CA GLU A 54 1.53 -5.59 -21.87
C GLU A 54 0.84 -4.23 -21.98
N PHE A 55 -0.36 -4.10 -21.46
CA PHE A 55 -1.03 -2.80 -21.35
C PHE A 55 -0.24 -1.83 -20.46
N ILE A 56 0.23 -2.28 -19.29
CA ILE A 56 1.01 -1.44 -18.37
C ILE A 56 2.31 -0.99 -19.03
N LYS A 57 3.08 -1.90 -19.66
CA LYS A 57 4.31 -1.57 -20.39
C LYS A 57 4.06 -0.56 -21.50
N SER A 58 3.05 -0.80 -22.34
CA SER A 58 2.68 0.09 -23.43
C SER A 58 2.33 1.49 -22.95
N PHE A 59 1.60 1.59 -21.82
CA PHE A 59 1.26 2.87 -21.21
C PHE A 59 2.50 3.59 -20.68
N ILE A 60 3.40 2.89 -19.98
CA ILE A 60 4.66 3.46 -19.48
C ILE A 60 5.50 3.99 -20.65
N ILE A 61 5.75 3.15 -21.68
CA ILE A 61 6.56 3.50 -22.84
C ILE A 61 5.98 4.74 -23.55
N SER A 62 4.69 4.72 -23.84
CA SER A 62 4.04 5.82 -24.56
C SER A 62 4.03 7.13 -23.77
N SER A 63 3.84 7.07 -22.45
CA SER A 63 3.84 8.23 -21.57
C SER A 63 5.24 8.83 -21.44
N ILE A 64 6.24 8.00 -21.14
CA ILE A 64 7.64 8.46 -21.06
C ILE A 64 8.11 9.03 -22.40
N LYS A 65 7.77 8.41 -23.53
CA LYS A 65 8.10 8.92 -24.86
C LYS A 65 7.48 10.27 -25.16
N LYS A 66 6.30 10.57 -24.60
CA LYS A 66 5.69 11.92 -24.72
C LYS A 66 6.44 12.93 -23.86
N ILE A 67 6.76 12.55 -22.62
CA ILE A 67 7.50 13.40 -21.67
C ILE A 67 8.89 13.75 -22.22
N SER A 68 9.61 12.76 -22.77
CA SER A 68 10.99 12.93 -23.26
C SER A 68 11.14 13.89 -24.44
N LYS A 69 10.03 14.23 -25.13
CA LYS A 69 10.04 15.22 -26.20
C LYS A 69 10.15 16.66 -25.70
N GLU A 70 9.71 16.91 -24.47
CA GLU A 70 9.61 18.27 -23.92
C GLU A 70 10.52 18.45 -22.69
N PHE A 71 10.83 17.37 -21.99
CA PHE A 71 11.58 17.41 -20.73
C PHE A 71 12.73 16.38 -20.73
N SER A 72 13.83 16.71 -20.06
CA SER A 72 14.82 15.71 -19.70
C SER A 72 14.31 14.83 -18.56
N ILE A 73 14.65 13.54 -18.62
CA ILE A 73 14.42 12.58 -17.51
C ILE A 73 15.80 12.07 -17.09
N ASP A 74 16.13 12.25 -15.81
CA ASP A 74 17.44 11.84 -15.28
C ASP A 74 17.36 10.48 -14.57
N THR A 75 16.19 10.21 -13.98
CA THR A 75 15.95 8.97 -13.21
C THR A 75 14.53 8.45 -13.38
N ILE A 76 14.36 7.14 -13.11
CA ILE A 76 13.03 6.51 -12.99
C ILE A 76 12.94 5.84 -11.63
N PHE A 77 11.85 6.11 -10.91
CA PHE A 77 11.53 5.54 -9.62
C PHE A 77 10.21 4.76 -9.69
N THR A 78 10.18 3.52 -9.19
CA THR A 78 8.99 2.67 -9.22
C THR A 78 8.30 2.63 -7.86
N SER A 79 7.00 2.87 -7.88
CA SER A 79 6.09 2.78 -6.73
C SER A 79 4.93 1.90 -7.10
N THR A 80 4.52 0.97 -6.24
CA THR A 80 3.35 0.14 -6.50
C THR A 80 2.54 -0.12 -5.25
N HIS A 81 1.27 -0.49 -5.45
CA HIS A 81 0.45 -1.08 -4.39
C HIS A 81 1.06 -2.41 -3.89
N GLY A 82 0.67 -2.84 -2.68
CA GLY A 82 1.11 -4.09 -2.06
C GLY A 82 0.47 -5.36 -2.62
N ALA A 83 0.82 -6.50 -2.03
CA ALA A 83 0.22 -7.81 -2.23
C ALA A 83 0.36 -8.41 -3.65
N CYS A 84 1.43 -8.08 -4.39
CA CYS A 84 1.74 -8.69 -5.68
C CYS A 84 3.21 -9.11 -5.76
N LEU A 85 3.45 -10.20 -6.49
CA LEU A 85 4.80 -10.69 -6.78
C LEU A 85 4.90 -11.25 -8.20
N ALA A 86 6.12 -11.27 -8.73
CA ALA A 86 6.45 -11.83 -10.03
C ALA A 86 7.36 -13.05 -9.86
N LEU A 87 6.98 -14.16 -10.46
CA LEU A 87 7.72 -15.43 -10.42
C LEU A 87 8.55 -15.56 -11.71
N LEU A 88 9.85 -15.36 -11.60
CA LEU A 88 10.79 -15.39 -12.72
C LEU A 88 11.51 -16.71 -12.79
N GLY A 89 11.67 -17.25 -14.02
CA GLY A 89 12.69 -18.22 -14.37
C GLY A 89 13.98 -17.52 -14.77
N LYS A 90 14.81 -18.19 -15.54
CA LYS A 90 16.14 -17.68 -15.93
C LYS A 90 16.08 -16.27 -16.57
N ASP A 91 15.18 -16.04 -17.53
CA ASP A 91 15.12 -14.78 -18.27
C ASP A 91 13.69 -14.29 -18.56
N LYS A 92 12.69 -14.96 -17.99
CA LYS A 92 11.27 -14.69 -18.30
C LYS A 92 10.37 -14.81 -17.08
N LEU A 93 9.24 -14.13 -17.13
CA LEU A 93 8.14 -14.34 -16.20
C LEU A 93 7.51 -15.71 -16.47
N ILE A 94 7.41 -16.58 -15.45
CA ILE A 94 6.86 -17.94 -15.57
C ILE A 94 5.35 -17.91 -15.44
N PHE A 95 4.84 -17.10 -14.51
CA PHE A 95 3.41 -16.96 -14.26
C PHE A 95 2.98 -15.50 -14.42
N PRO A 96 1.77 -15.24 -14.94
CA PRO A 96 1.22 -13.89 -14.90
C PRO A 96 1.08 -13.43 -13.43
N VAL A 97 1.21 -12.13 -13.19
CA VAL A 97 1.13 -11.57 -11.83
C VAL A 97 -0.32 -11.60 -11.34
N LEU A 98 -0.57 -12.40 -10.31
CA LEU A 98 -1.89 -12.65 -9.75
C LEU A 98 -2.57 -11.34 -9.33
N ASP A 99 -3.86 -11.20 -9.64
CA ASP A 99 -4.71 -10.24 -8.98
C ASP A 99 -4.97 -10.68 -7.54
N TYR A 100 -4.50 -9.90 -6.57
CA TYR A 100 -4.62 -10.25 -5.15
C TYR A 100 -6.08 -10.31 -4.63
N GLU A 101 -7.05 -9.82 -5.40
CA GLU A 101 -8.48 -9.96 -5.09
C GLU A 101 -9.04 -11.33 -5.50
N HIS A 102 -8.27 -12.14 -6.25
CA HIS A 102 -8.64 -13.51 -6.59
C HIS A 102 -8.61 -14.42 -5.37
N ASP A 103 -9.68 -15.17 -5.16
CA ASP A 103 -9.92 -16.06 -4.01
C ASP A 103 -9.23 -17.43 -4.12
N GLY A 104 -8.59 -17.74 -5.25
CA GLY A 104 -7.87 -19.01 -5.41
C GLY A 104 -6.95 -19.38 -4.25
N PRO A 105 -6.13 -18.47 -3.70
CA PRO A 105 -5.31 -18.76 -2.51
C PRO A 105 -6.10 -19.17 -1.27
N ASP A 106 -7.40 -18.92 -1.19
CA ASP A 106 -8.22 -19.38 -0.06
C ASP A 106 -8.45 -20.91 -0.09
N GLU A 107 -8.29 -21.56 -1.25
CA GLU A 107 -8.37 -23.02 -1.40
C GLU A 107 -7.34 -23.75 -0.51
N VAL A 108 -6.18 -23.14 -0.28
CA VAL A 108 -5.06 -23.74 0.47
C VAL A 108 -4.90 -23.19 1.90
N ARG A 109 -5.79 -22.31 2.34
CA ARG A 109 -5.72 -21.71 3.69
C ARG A 109 -5.70 -22.73 4.82
N PRO A 110 -6.49 -23.82 4.82
CA PRO A 110 -6.50 -24.79 5.93
C PRO A 110 -5.11 -25.40 6.20
N GLU A 111 -4.30 -25.61 5.17
CA GLU A 111 -2.94 -26.14 5.27
C GLU A 111 -1.92 -25.03 5.48
N TYR A 112 -2.00 -23.99 4.66
CA TYR A 112 -1.07 -22.86 4.69
C TYR A 112 -1.02 -22.18 6.06
N ASP A 113 -2.18 -21.90 6.67
CA ASP A 113 -2.27 -21.22 7.97
C ASP A 113 -1.65 -22.01 9.14
N LYS A 114 -1.44 -23.31 8.98
CA LYS A 114 -0.71 -24.15 9.97
C LYS A 114 0.80 -24.01 9.86
N MET A 115 1.29 -23.62 8.69
CA MET A 115 2.73 -23.56 8.37
C MET A 115 3.29 -22.14 8.44
N ARG A 116 2.43 -21.11 8.23
CA ARG A 116 2.87 -19.72 8.26
C ARG A 116 3.42 -19.33 9.63
N LEU A 117 4.42 -18.47 9.62
CA LEU A 117 4.95 -17.94 10.86
C LEU A 117 3.90 -17.08 11.59
N PRO A 118 3.94 -17.08 12.94
CA PRO A 118 3.02 -16.30 13.75
C PRO A 118 3.23 -14.79 13.57
N PHE A 119 2.18 -14.02 13.83
CA PHE A 119 2.14 -12.56 13.65
C PHE A 119 3.31 -11.82 14.31
N HIS A 120 3.72 -12.21 15.52
CA HIS A 120 4.81 -11.51 16.23
C HIS A 120 6.17 -11.61 15.53
N LEU A 121 6.34 -12.54 14.59
CA LEU A 121 7.55 -12.68 13.78
C LEU A 121 7.43 -11.94 12.44
N THR A 122 6.26 -11.95 11.81
CA THR A 122 6.08 -11.36 10.47
C THR A 122 5.40 -10.00 10.46
N GLY A 123 4.68 -9.66 11.53
CA GLY A 123 3.84 -8.46 11.59
C GLY A 123 2.63 -8.50 10.65
N THR A 124 2.45 -9.58 9.89
CA THR A 124 1.38 -9.70 8.90
C THR A 124 0.26 -10.59 9.43
N PRO A 125 -0.99 -10.10 9.52
CA PRO A 125 -2.12 -10.90 9.95
C PRO A 125 -2.55 -11.88 8.85
N LYS A 126 -3.43 -12.82 9.22
CA LYS A 126 -4.15 -13.64 8.25
C LYS A 126 -5.12 -12.76 7.47
N MET A 127 -5.02 -12.80 6.13
CA MET A 127 -5.84 -12.01 5.21
C MET A 127 -6.43 -12.90 4.12
N PRO A 128 -7.64 -12.62 3.62
CA PRO A 128 -8.32 -13.42 2.60
C PRO A 128 -7.70 -13.25 1.21
N ALA A 129 -8.12 -14.08 0.29
CA ALA A 129 -7.74 -14.05 -1.13
C ALA A 129 -6.21 -14.07 -1.31
N GLY A 130 -5.68 -13.33 -2.27
CA GLY A 130 -4.26 -13.18 -2.52
C GLY A 130 -3.55 -12.15 -1.64
N LEU A 131 -4.15 -11.63 -0.57
CA LEU A 131 -3.56 -10.57 0.26
C LEU A 131 -2.35 -11.02 1.09
N ASN A 132 -2.14 -12.32 1.32
CA ASN A 132 -0.88 -12.84 1.86
C ASN A 132 -0.02 -13.41 0.74
N LEU A 133 1.18 -12.86 0.53
CA LEU A 133 2.08 -13.27 -0.55
C LEU A 133 2.55 -14.72 -0.42
N GLY A 134 2.76 -15.22 0.80
CA GLY A 134 3.12 -16.61 1.04
C GLY A 134 2.00 -17.58 0.61
N ALA A 135 0.74 -17.22 0.83
CA ALA A 135 -0.40 -18.02 0.36
C ALA A 135 -0.48 -18.04 -1.18
N GLN A 136 -0.17 -16.93 -1.87
CA GLN A 136 -0.08 -16.92 -3.33
C GLN A 136 0.98 -17.91 -3.83
N ILE A 137 2.19 -17.87 -3.27
CA ILE A 137 3.28 -18.77 -3.65
C ILE A 137 2.88 -20.22 -3.41
N TYR A 138 2.35 -20.52 -2.23
CA TYR A 138 1.92 -21.87 -1.85
C TYR A 138 0.83 -22.40 -2.78
N TRP A 139 -0.19 -21.59 -3.06
CA TRP A 139 -1.28 -21.94 -3.96
C TRP A 139 -0.79 -22.18 -5.39
N ILE A 140 0.02 -21.29 -5.96
CA ILE A 140 0.55 -21.43 -7.33
C ILE A 140 1.43 -22.67 -7.43
N ASN A 141 2.29 -22.96 -6.44
CA ASN A 141 3.12 -24.14 -6.40
C ASN A 141 2.30 -25.43 -6.38
N ASN A 142 1.25 -25.49 -5.56
CA ASN A 142 0.36 -26.66 -5.48
C ASN A 142 -0.51 -26.85 -6.71
N ARG A 143 -0.96 -25.74 -7.30
CA ARG A 143 -1.86 -25.78 -8.47
C ARG A 143 -1.12 -26.11 -9.77
N PHE A 144 0.13 -25.70 -9.89
CA PHE A 144 0.93 -25.81 -11.11
C PHE A 144 2.35 -26.34 -10.84
N PRO A 145 2.54 -27.48 -10.16
CA PRO A 145 3.85 -27.90 -9.64
C PRO A 145 4.91 -28.05 -10.74
N GLY A 146 4.58 -28.68 -11.87
CA GLY A 146 5.52 -28.86 -12.96
C GLY A 146 6.03 -27.55 -13.59
N LYS A 147 5.13 -26.56 -13.73
CA LYS A 147 5.50 -25.23 -14.23
C LYS A 147 6.23 -24.42 -13.17
N PHE A 148 5.91 -24.60 -11.87
CA PHE A 148 6.60 -23.91 -10.78
C PHE A 148 8.07 -24.32 -10.65
N GLU A 149 8.43 -25.49 -11.11
CA GLU A 149 9.84 -25.92 -11.17
C GLU A 149 10.73 -25.03 -12.04
N GLU A 150 10.16 -24.24 -12.97
CA GLU A 150 10.90 -23.26 -13.76
C GLU A 150 11.23 -21.98 -12.98
N VAL A 151 10.61 -21.76 -11.80
CA VAL A 151 10.83 -20.54 -10.99
C VAL A 151 12.20 -20.62 -10.31
N GLU A 152 12.95 -19.52 -10.40
CA GLU A 152 14.25 -19.35 -9.75
C GLU A 152 14.31 -18.10 -8.87
N THR A 153 13.57 -17.03 -9.21
CA THR A 153 13.62 -15.74 -8.53
C THR A 153 12.21 -15.21 -8.28
N ILE A 154 11.96 -14.74 -7.08
CA ILE A 154 10.73 -14.02 -6.71
C ILE A 154 11.06 -12.55 -6.60
N LEU A 155 10.37 -11.72 -7.39
CA LEU A 155 10.44 -10.26 -7.29
C LEU A 155 9.15 -9.72 -6.72
N PHE A 156 9.25 -8.74 -5.84
CA PHE A 156 8.11 -7.94 -5.45
C PHE A 156 7.70 -7.00 -6.58
N TRP A 157 6.48 -6.53 -6.55
CA TRP A 157 5.87 -5.82 -7.65
C TRP A 157 6.64 -4.57 -8.12
N PRO A 158 7.12 -3.66 -7.25
CA PRO A 158 7.94 -2.54 -7.71
C PRO A 158 9.28 -3.01 -8.26
N GLN A 159 9.90 -4.05 -7.68
CA GLN A 159 11.18 -4.56 -8.15
C GLN A 159 11.07 -5.33 -9.47
N TYR A 160 9.91 -5.89 -9.81
CA TYR A 160 9.66 -6.41 -11.15
C TYR A 160 9.75 -5.30 -12.21
N TRP A 161 9.18 -4.13 -11.95
CA TRP A 161 9.24 -3.00 -12.89
C TRP A 161 10.64 -2.39 -12.97
N SER A 162 11.34 -2.27 -11.85
CA SER A 162 12.74 -1.84 -11.85
C SER A 162 13.66 -2.83 -12.57
N TYR A 163 13.43 -4.14 -12.42
CA TYR A 163 14.11 -5.18 -13.19
C TYR A 163 13.77 -5.12 -14.69
N TRP A 164 12.52 -4.92 -15.04
CA TRP A 164 12.11 -4.76 -16.43
C TRP A 164 12.86 -3.60 -17.09
N LEU A 165 13.04 -2.49 -16.39
CA LEU A 165 13.77 -1.32 -16.87
C LEU A 165 15.28 -1.49 -16.88
N SER A 166 15.90 -2.04 -15.84
CA SER A 166 17.36 -2.07 -15.64
C SER A 166 18.00 -3.41 -15.95
N GLY A 167 17.27 -4.52 -15.81
CA GLY A 167 17.82 -5.88 -15.84
C GLY A 167 18.40 -6.35 -14.50
N VAL A 168 18.37 -5.52 -13.45
CA VAL A 168 18.96 -5.84 -12.15
C VAL A 168 17.87 -6.28 -11.17
N VAL A 169 18.06 -7.45 -10.56
CA VAL A 169 17.15 -7.99 -9.55
C VAL A 169 17.47 -7.41 -8.17
N ALA A 170 16.45 -7.07 -7.42
CA ALA A 170 16.54 -6.57 -6.05
C ALA A 170 15.28 -6.93 -5.26
N SER A 171 15.34 -6.82 -3.94
CA SER A 171 14.17 -6.75 -3.04
C SER A 171 14.26 -5.47 -2.22
N GLU A 172 13.13 -5.04 -1.62
CA GLU A 172 13.08 -3.82 -0.81
C GLU A 172 12.24 -4.08 0.44
N ILE A 173 12.67 -3.49 1.56
CA ILE A 173 12.18 -3.83 2.91
C ILE A 173 10.72 -3.45 3.15
N SER A 174 10.26 -2.29 2.65
CA SER A 174 8.89 -1.85 2.88
C SER A 174 7.87 -2.74 2.19
N TYR A 175 8.25 -3.31 1.05
CA TYR A 175 7.42 -4.27 0.36
C TYR A 175 7.56 -5.68 0.93
N ALA A 176 8.79 -6.12 1.25
CA ALA A 176 9.05 -7.44 1.82
C ALA A 176 8.29 -7.67 3.13
N SER A 177 8.05 -6.63 3.92
CA SER A 177 7.35 -6.68 5.20
C SER A 177 5.86 -6.33 5.13
N SER A 178 5.37 -5.82 4.00
CA SER A 178 3.97 -5.40 3.85
C SER A 178 3.14 -6.45 3.11
N HIS A 179 2.02 -6.89 3.66
CA HIS A 179 1.21 -7.99 3.12
C HIS A 179 1.98 -9.30 2.93
N SER A 180 3.16 -9.36 3.49
CA SER A 180 4.13 -10.42 3.27
C SER A 180 4.41 -11.15 4.56
N ASP A 181 3.85 -12.33 4.71
CA ASP A 181 4.19 -13.30 5.75
C ASP A 181 5.48 -14.08 5.41
N LEU A 182 6.34 -13.49 4.56
CA LEU A 182 7.60 -14.04 4.05
C LEU A 182 8.84 -13.37 4.65
N TRP A 183 8.64 -12.39 5.53
CA TRP A 183 9.71 -11.60 6.15
C TRP A 183 9.63 -11.65 7.66
N ASN A 184 10.72 -12.04 8.33
CA ASN A 184 10.85 -11.94 9.78
C ASN A 184 11.29 -10.53 10.16
N ILE A 185 10.36 -9.74 10.74
CA ILE A 185 10.60 -8.33 11.11
C ILE A 185 11.51 -8.16 12.32
N ASN A 186 11.81 -9.22 13.07
CA ASN A 186 12.70 -9.18 14.22
C ASN A 186 14.15 -9.44 13.82
N GLU A 187 14.36 -10.38 12.89
CA GLU A 187 15.68 -10.83 12.45
C GLU A 187 16.12 -10.18 11.15
N ASN A 188 15.20 -9.45 10.48
CA ASN A 188 15.43 -8.80 9.19
C ASN A 188 15.90 -9.77 8.11
N GLU A 189 15.20 -10.88 7.97
CA GLU A 189 15.51 -11.90 6.98
C GLU A 189 14.24 -12.50 6.35
N PHE A 190 14.41 -13.07 5.15
CA PHE A 190 13.36 -13.85 4.52
C PHE A 190 13.19 -15.19 5.23
N ILE A 191 11.95 -15.65 5.33
CA ILE A 191 11.65 -16.99 5.84
C ILE A 191 12.14 -18.06 4.85
N ASP A 192 12.40 -19.27 5.34
CA ASP A 192 12.75 -20.39 4.47
C ASP A 192 11.51 -20.92 3.75
N LEU A 193 11.46 -20.72 2.42
CA LEU A 193 10.36 -21.18 1.57
C LEU A 193 10.22 -22.69 1.49
N LYS A 194 11.22 -23.47 1.95
CA LYS A 194 11.10 -24.94 2.04
C LYS A 194 9.93 -25.36 2.93
N ASN A 195 9.61 -24.57 3.96
CA ASN A 195 8.45 -24.82 4.83
C ASN A 195 7.12 -24.85 4.03
N TYR A 196 7.09 -24.25 2.86
CA TYR A 196 5.95 -24.23 1.95
C TYR A 196 6.12 -25.16 0.74
N GLY A 197 7.02 -26.13 0.82
CA GLY A 197 7.29 -27.07 -0.27
C GLY A 197 7.97 -26.45 -1.50
N VAL A 198 8.53 -25.24 -1.36
CA VAL A 198 9.23 -24.56 -2.44
C VAL A 198 10.69 -24.99 -2.48
N SER A 199 11.18 -25.28 -3.68
CA SER A 199 12.59 -25.70 -3.88
C SER A 199 13.57 -24.65 -3.38
N SER A 200 14.68 -25.09 -2.79
CA SER A 200 15.77 -24.22 -2.31
C SER A 200 16.49 -23.42 -3.41
N LYS A 201 16.25 -23.75 -4.69
CA LYS A 201 16.74 -22.94 -5.82
C LYS A 201 16.02 -21.60 -5.95
N VAL A 202 14.75 -21.51 -5.50
CA VAL A 202 13.95 -20.29 -5.56
C VAL A 202 14.45 -19.31 -4.50
N LYS A 203 14.79 -18.11 -4.92
CA LYS A 203 15.38 -17.08 -4.05
C LYS A 203 14.66 -15.74 -4.14
N PHE A 204 14.65 -15.04 -3.01
CA PHE A 204 14.46 -13.59 -3.01
C PHE A 204 15.81 -12.92 -3.24
N PRO A 205 15.91 -11.90 -4.12
CA PRO A 205 17.11 -11.09 -4.23
C PRO A 205 17.42 -10.36 -2.92
N LYS A 206 18.67 -9.92 -2.79
CA LYS A 206 19.11 -9.15 -1.61
C LYS A 206 18.28 -7.87 -1.43
N ILE A 207 17.94 -7.57 -0.18
CA ILE A 207 17.29 -6.29 0.21
C ILE A 207 18.21 -5.12 -0.15
N GLN A 208 17.62 -4.12 -0.80
CA GLN A 208 18.22 -2.83 -1.12
C GLN A 208 17.33 -1.72 -0.55
N SER A 209 17.89 -0.53 -0.35
CA SER A 209 17.10 0.67 -0.09
C SER A 209 16.22 1.01 -1.29
N ALA A 210 15.03 1.54 -1.07
CA ALA A 210 14.16 2.05 -2.13
C ALA A 210 14.86 3.09 -3.02
N SER A 211 15.76 3.91 -2.45
CA SER A 211 16.59 4.89 -3.14
C SER A 211 17.89 4.34 -3.72
N LYS A 212 18.13 3.02 -3.66
CA LYS A 212 19.31 2.44 -4.29
C LYS A 212 19.18 2.49 -5.81
N ILE A 213 20.16 3.08 -6.46
CA ILE A 213 20.31 3.01 -7.91
C ILE A 213 20.75 1.59 -8.27
N LEU A 214 19.95 0.90 -9.08
CA LEU A 214 20.23 -0.44 -9.58
C LEU A 214 21.16 -0.41 -10.80
N GLY A 215 21.02 0.60 -11.64
CA GLY A 215 21.81 0.76 -12.84
C GLY A 215 21.11 1.67 -13.87
N PRO A 216 21.71 1.81 -15.06
CA PRO A 216 21.07 2.54 -16.15
C PRO A 216 19.89 1.74 -16.75
N ILE A 217 19.02 2.45 -17.46
CA ILE A 217 17.95 1.83 -18.23
C ILE A 217 18.51 0.94 -19.33
N LYS A 218 17.83 -0.17 -19.64
CA LYS A 218 18.21 -1.03 -20.77
C LYS A 218 18.21 -0.25 -22.08
N LYS A 219 19.23 -0.45 -22.90
CA LYS A 219 19.44 0.27 -24.16
C LYS A 219 18.24 0.23 -25.10
N ASN A 220 17.62 -0.93 -25.26
CA ASN A 220 16.44 -1.07 -26.13
C ASN A 220 15.25 -0.24 -25.62
N LEU A 221 15.03 -0.20 -24.30
CA LEU A 221 13.96 0.58 -23.70
C LEU A 221 14.27 2.09 -23.76
N ALA A 222 15.52 2.49 -23.56
CA ALA A 222 15.95 3.87 -23.72
C ALA A 222 15.63 4.38 -25.14
N GLN A 223 15.99 3.61 -26.17
CA GLN A 223 15.71 3.93 -27.56
C GLN A 223 14.21 4.02 -27.84
N GLU A 224 13.43 3.07 -27.37
CA GLU A 224 11.98 3.02 -27.58
C GLU A 224 11.26 4.21 -26.92
N MET A 225 11.71 4.60 -25.72
CA MET A 225 11.14 5.70 -24.92
C MET A 225 11.72 7.08 -25.30
N GLY A 226 12.75 7.13 -26.17
CA GLY A 226 13.42 8.38 -26.53
C GLY A 226 14.25 8.98 -25.39
N LEU A 227 14.85 8.12 -24.56
CA LEU A 227 15.66 8.49 -23.40
C LEU A 227 17.16 8.36 -23.67
N SER A 228 17.98 9.08 -22.89
CA SER A 228 19.41 8.80 -22.79
C SER A 228 19.64 7.44 -22.14
N GLU A 229 20.67 6.70 -22.58
CA GLU A 229 21.11 5.46 -21.95
C GLU A 229 21.66 5.67 -20.52
N ASP A 230 21.90 6.94 -20.10
CA ASP A 230 22.37 7.32 -18.76
C ASP A 230 21.23 7.50 -17.73
N VAL A 231 19.96 7.34 -18.12
CA VAL A 231 18.83 7.42 -17.19
C VAL A 231 18.95 6.29 -16.17
N MET A 232 18.97 6.65 -14.88
CA MET A 232 19.19 5.70 -13.81
C MET A 232 17.88 5.18 -13.21
N ILE A 233 17.85 3.89 -12.90
CA ILE A 233 16.69 3.21 -12.34
C ILE A 233 16.91 2.99 -10.84
N TYR A 234 15.99 3.48 -10.03
CA TYR A 234 15.94 3.21 -8.59
C TYR A 234 15.29 1.85 -8.29
N CYS A 235 15.59 1.29 -7.11
CA CYS A 235 14.99 0.05 -6.63
C CYS A 235 13.46 0.18 -6.49
N GLY A 236 12.99 1.34 -6.00
CA GLY A 236 11.56 1.54 -5.78
C GLY A 236 11.03 0.82 -4.54
N GLY A 237 9.75 1.01 -4.22
CA GLY A 237 9.16 0.46 -3.00
C GLY A 237 7.63 0.51 -2.96
N HIS A 238 7.08 0.21 -1.77
CA HIS A 238 5.65 0.20 -1.52
C HIS A 238 5.10 1.63 -1.43
N ASP A 239 4.03 1.93 -2.15
CA ASP A 239 3.43 3.27 -2.28
C ASP A 239 3.14 3.95 -0.94
N SER A 240 2.52 3.24 -0.01
CA SER A 240 2.20 3.76 1.32
C SER A 240 3.46 4.14 2.11
N SER A 241 4.48 3.28 2.12
CA SER A 241 5.75 3.58 2.80
C SER A 241 6.51 4.72 2.16
N LEU A 242 6.52 4.80 0.83
CA LEU A 242 7.13 5.91 0.10
C LEU A 242 6.42 7.22 0.41
N THR A 243 5.09 7.22 0.53
CA THR A 243 4.31 8.38 0.96
C THR A 243 4.68 8.82 2.38
N LEU A 244 4.84 7.87 3.31
CA LEU A 244 5.23 8.15 4.69
C LEU A 244 6.64 8.77 4.79
N ALA A 245 7.54 8.49 3.84
CA ALA A 245 8.88 9.07 3.82
C ALA A 245 8.87 10.61 3.78
N SER A 246 7.81 11.23 3.27
CA SER A 246 7.65 12.68 3.27
C SER A 246 7.55 13.28 4.68
N ALA A 247 7.03 12.54 5.65
CA ALA A 247 6.88 13.01 7.03
C ALA A 247 8.22 13.19 7.75
N TYR A 248 9.23 12.37 7.43
CA TYR A 248 10.56 12.43 8.03
C TYR A 248 11.33 13.74 7.72
N LEU A 249 10.97 14.42 6.64
CA LEU A 249 11.60 15.70 6.27
C LEU A 249 11.17 16.88 7.14
N LYS A 250 9.92 16.85 7.60
CA LYS A 250 9.27 18.05 8.14
C LYS A 250 8.94 17.94 9.62
N PHE A 251 8.86 16.73 10.13
CA PHE A 251 8.31 16.50 11.47
C PHE A 251 9.28 15.72 12.35
N GLU A 252 9.29 16.06 13.64
CA GLU A 252 10.01 15.31 14.66
C GLU A 252 9.30 13.99 14.97
N MET A 253 10.08 12.91 15.14
CA MET A 253 9.55 11.58 15.46
C MET A 253 9.46 11.38 16.99
N PRO A 254 8.52 10.59 17.51
CA PRO A 254 7.51 9.84 16.74
C PRO A 254 6.36 10.71 16.24
N ILE A 255 5.72 10.26 15.16
CA ILE A 255 4.54 10.90 14.60
C ILE A 255 3.53 9.85 14.14
N THR A 256 2.27 10.22 14.14
CA THR A 256 1.17 9.39 13.64
C THR A 256 0.61 9.98 12.36
N VAL A 257 0.52 9.18 11.30
CA VAL A 257 -0.07 9.59 10.01
C VAL A 257 -1.42 8.91 9.85
N ILE A 258 -2.47 9.71 9.62
CA ILE A 258 -3.80 9.22 9.27
C ILE A 258 -4.12 9.68 7.84
N SER A 259 -4.30 8.71 6.95
CA SER A 259 -4.79 8.94 5.60
C SER A 259 -6.24 8.49 5.52
N THR A 260 -7.11 9.39 5.05
CA THR A 260 -8.55 9.14 4.93
C THR A 260 -8.94 9.19 3.46
N GLY A 261 -9.33 8.04 2.93
CA GLY A 261 -9.80 7.86 1.57
C GLY A 261 -10.89 6.80 1.57
N THR A 262 -10.92 5.92 0.58
CA THR A 262 -11.75 4.71 0.58
C THR A 262 -11.50 3.88 1.85
N TRP A 263 -10.24 3.75 2.23
CA TRP A 263 -9.78 3.23 3.51
C TRP A 263 -9.37 4.38 4.43
N ILE A 264 -9.58 4.21 5.73
CA ILE A 264 -8.89 4.99 6.77
C ILE A 264 -7.72 4.13 7.22
N THR A 265 -6.50 4.67 7.05
CA THR A 265 -5.26 4.02 7.44
C THR A 265 -4.51 4.87 8.43
N VAL A 266 -4.03 4.24 9.49
CA VAL A 266 -3.28 4.89 10.57
C VAL A 266 -1.92 4.25 10.65
N PHE A 267 -0.86 5.03 10.66
CA PHE A 267 0.53 4.59 10.79
C PHE A 267 1.21 5.29 11.96
N SER A 268 1.87 4.55 12.82
CA SER A 268 2.77 5.09 13.85
C SER A 268 4.20 4.94 13.36
N ILE A 269 4.90 6.05 13.11
CA ILE A 269 6.26 6.07 12.58
C ILE A 269 7.26 6.67 13.57
N GLY A 270 8.49 6.16 13.55
CA GLY A 270 9.58 6.62 14.41
C GLY A 270 9.52 6.13 15.87
N LYS A 271 8.61 5.22 16.21
CA LYS A 271 8.54 4.61 17.55
C LYS A 271 9.55 3.46 17.64
N LYS A 272 10.37 3.44 18.72
CA LYS A 272 11.45 2.45 18.87
C LYS A 272 10.98 1.11 19.46
N ASN A 273 10.15 1.15 20.50
CA ASN A 273 9.67 -0.05 21.20
C ASN A 273 8.24 -0.34 20.80
N ILE A 274 8.04 -1.46 20.09
CA ILE A 274 6.74 -1.87 19.57
C ILE A 274 6.45 -3.25 20.14
N ASN A 275 5.44 -3.35 20.99
CA ASN A 275 4.94 -4.60 21.54
C ASN A 275 3.47 -4.76 21.14
N ILE A 276 3.24 -5.32 19.97
CA ILE A 276 1.90 -5.39 19.36
C ILE A 276 1.45 -6.85 19.29
N LYS A 277 0.26 -7.08 19.81
CA LYS A 277 -0.46 -8.35 19.68
C LYS A 277 -1.31 -8.31 18.40
N GLU A 278 -1.46 -9.46 17.74
CA GLU A 278 -2.35 -9.59 16.60
C GLU A 278 -3.78 -9.20 16.98
N GLN A 279 -4.32 -8.21 16.27
CA GLN A 279 -5.69 -7.77 16.42
C GLN A 279 -6.27 -7.45 15.04
N LYS A 280 -7.59 -7.49 14.92
CA LYS A 280 -8.28 -7.21 13.65
C LYS A 280 -7.97 -5.82 13.12
N GLY A 281 -7.62 -5.74 11.84
CA GLY A 281 -7.26 -4.49 11.15
C GLY A 281 -5.82 -4.02 11.35
N MET A 282 -5.03 -4.71 12.19
CA MET A 282 -3.63 -4.36 12.47
C MET A 282 -2.64 -5.09 11.57
N MET A 283 -1.55 -4.41 11.28
CA MET A 283 -0.35 -4.96 10.68
C MET A 283 0.89 -4.21 11.22
N VAL A 284 2.03 -4.86 11.23
CA VAL A 284 3.33 -4.22 11.44
C VAL A 284 4.16 -4.45 10.19
N SER A 285 4.41 -3.40 9.43
CA SER A 285 5.35 -3.42 8.29
C SER A 285 6.62 -2.67 8.65
N CYS A 286 7.60 -2.66 7.77
CA CYS A 286 8.70 -1.71 7.84
C CYS A 286 8.43 -0.55 6.88
N ASP A 287 8.90 0.64 7.24
CA ASP A 287 8.97 1.74 6.29
C ASP A 287 10.18 1.56 5.34
N CYS A 288 10.33 2.47 4.38
CA CYS A 288 11.43 2.43 3.42
C CYS A 288 12.83 2.68 4.03
N PHE A 289 12.91 3.05 5.32
CA PHE A 289 14.14 3.17 6.09
C PHE A 289 14.43 1.92 6.95
N GLY A 290 13.52 0.93 6.93
CA GLY A 290 13.63 -0.31 7.71
C GLY A 290 13.09 -0.22 9.14
N ASN A 291 12.46 0.88 9.53
CA ASN A 291 11.86 1.00 10.85
C ASN A 291 10.51 0.27 10.89
N LYS A 292 10.27 -0.47 11.97
CA LYS A 292 8.96 -1.10 12.21
C LYS A 292 7.87 -0.03 12.29
N THR A 293 6.83 -0.19 11.50
CA THR A 293 5.74 0.76 11.37
C THR A 293 4.41 0.05 11.60
N PRO A 294 3.95 0.05 12.88
CA PRO A 294 2.62 -0.46 13.19
C PRO A 294 1.57 0.37 12.49
N ASN A 295 0.60 -0.32 11.94
CA ASN A 295 -0.51 0.33 11.26
C ASN A 295 -1.84 -0.38 11.54
N PHE A 296 -2.91 0.40 11.39
CA PHE A 296 -4.29 -0.06 11.50
C PHE A 296 -5.09 0.48 10.32
N ARG A 297 -5.98 -0.34 9.78
CA ARG A 297 -6.77 0.05 8.62
C ARG A 297 -8.17 -0.54 8.63
N PHE A 298 -9.11 0.21 8.10
CA PHE A 298 -10.47 -0.25 7.86
C PHE A 298 -11.12 0.59 6.73
N PRO A 299 -12.14 0.06 6.04
CA PRO A 299 -12.72 0.72 4.86
C PRO A 299 -13.68 1.87 5.23
N GLY A 300 -13.23 2.77 6.12
CA GLY A 300 -14.07 3.80 6.73
C GLY A 300 -14.71 4.77 5.74
N GLY A 301 -13.95 5.22 4.72
CA GLY A 301 -14.52 6.09 3.69
C GLY A 301 -15.59 5.39 2.85
N LYS A 302 -15.38 4.11 2.54
CA LYS A 302 -16.38 3.32 1.79
C LYS A 302 -17.63 3.05 2.62
N ILE A 303 -17.47 2.76 3.91
CA ILE A 303 -18.58 2.62 4.84
C ILE A 303 -19.39 3.94 4.90
N PHE A 304 -18.69 5.08 5.03
CA PHE A 304 -19.32 6.40 5.01
C PHE A 304 -20.12 6.63 3.72
N GLU A 305 -19.49 6.47 2.57
CA GLU A 305 -20.13 6.62 1.26
C GLU A 305 -21.36 5.73 1.09
N ASN A 306 -21.22 4.43 1.36
CA ASN A 306 -22.30 3.45 1.12
C ASN A 306 -23.53 3.74 1.94
N ASN A 307 -23.37 4.21 3.19
CA ASN A 307 -24.48 4.52 4.08
C ASN A 307 -25.14 5.88 3.78
N LEU A 308 -24.42 6.79 3.10
CA LEU A 308 -24.95 8.13 2.78
C LEU A 308 -25.32 8.34 1.30
N LYS A 309 -25.05 7.37 0.41
CA LYS A 309 -25.37 7.46 -1.04
C LYS A 309 -26.83 7.71 -1.36
N THR A 310 -27.74 7.32 -0.48
CA THR A 310 -29.18 7.43 -0.70
C THR A 310 -29.79 8.56 0.14
N LYS A 311 -29.21 9.77 0.03
CA LYS A 311 -29.71 10.97 0.73
C LYS A 311 -31.23 11.15 0.62
N ASN A 312 -31.84 10.72 -0.50
CA ASN A 312 -33.29 10.78 -0.73
C ASN A 312 -34.12 9.81 0.16
N LYS A 313 -33.51 8.76 0.72
CA LYS A 313 -34.21 7.86 1.66
C LYS A 313 -34.45 8.48 3.03
N PHE A 314 -33.68 9.49 3.41
CA PHE A 314 -33.76 10.16 4.71
C PHE A 314 -34.71 11.39 4.72
N LYS A 315 -35.35 11.73 3.60
CA LYS A 315 -36.25 12.85 3.51
C LYS A 315 -37.48 12.61 4.43
N ASN A 316 -37.68 13.50 5.39
CA ASN A 316 -38.79 13.52 6.33
C ASN A 316 -38.69 12.67 7.62
N MET A 317 -37.53 12.03 7.88
CA MET A 317 -37.31 11.34 9.15
C MET A 317 -37.04 12.37 10.26
N LYS A 318 -37.75 12.24 11.41
CA LYS A 318 -37.63 13.14 12.56
C LYS A 318 -36.80 12.57 13.70
N LEU A 319 -36.52 11.25 13.66
CA LEU A 319 -35.74 10.59 14.71
C LEU A 319 -34.27 11.00 14.65
N GLU A 320 -33.72 11.33 15.79
CA GLU A 320 -32.31 11.62 15.98
C GLU A 320 -31.58 10.39 16.52
N LEU A 321 -30.37 10.19 16.06
CA LEU A 321 -29.52 9.08 16.45
C LEU A 321 -28.46 9.59 17.44
N ASN A 322 -28.34 8.93 18.60
CA ASN A 322 -27.30 9.27 19.56
C ASN A 322 -26.03 8.46 19.29
N SER A 323 -25.00 9.13 18.83
CA SER A 323 -23.74 8.51 18.44
C SER A 323 -23.04 7.77 19.57
N SER A 324 -23.21 8.20 20.84
CA SER A 324 -22.51 7.60 21.98
C SER A 324 -22.86 6.14 22.23
N ASP A 325 -24.06 5.74 21.82
CA ASP A 325 -24.59 4.40 22.05
C ASP A 325 -24.34 3.44 20.87
N ILE A 326 -23.73 3.94 19.79
CA ILE A 326 -23.56 3.18 18.54
C ILE A 326 -22.13 2.75 18.33
N ASP A 327 -21.93 1.50 17.98
CA ASP A 327 -20.64 0.96 17.54
C ASP A 327 -20.72 0.38 16.13
N LEU A 328 -19.56 0.20 15.52
CA LEU A 328 -19.35 -0.42 14.21
C LEU A 328 -18.67 -1.78 14.42
N ILE A 329 -19.36 -2.85 14.08
CA ILE A 329 -18.83 -4.22 14.14
C ILE A 329 -18.48 -4.75 12.75
N ASN A 330 -17.64 -5.76 12.69
CA ASN A 330 -17.13 -6.37 11.44
C ASN A 330 -16.57 -5.32 10.47
N PHE A 331 -15.94 -4.30 11.02
CA PHE A 331 -15.47 -3.11 10.29
C PHE A 331 -14.33 -3.40 9.31
N GLU A 332 -13.75 -4.57 9.33
CA GLU A 332 -12.67 -5.00 8.44
C GLU A 332 -13.17 -5.29 7.01
N ASN A 333 -14.47 -5.58 6.88
CA ASN A 333 -15.11 -5.91 5.63
C ASN A 333 -16.25 -4.93 5.34
N ILE A 334 -16.25 -4.35 4.14
CA ILE A 334 -17.27 -3.39 3.69
C ILE A 334 -18.68 -3.98 3.73
N GLU A 335 -18.81 -5.23 3.28
CA GLU A 335 -20.11 -5.92 3.19
C GLU A 335 -20.61 -6.41 4.56
N GLY A 336 -19.67 -6.70 5.47
CA GLY A 336 -19.97 -7.19 6.82
C GLY A 336 -20.12 -6.09 7.86
N ALA A 337 -19.73 -4.84 7.55
CA ALA A 337 -19.77 -3.72 8.49
C ALA A 337 -21.20 -3.33 8.85
N LYS A 338 -21.52 -3.36 10.14
CA LYS A 338 -22.85 -3.07 10.67
C LYS A 338 -22.79 -2.11 11.84
N PHE A 339 -23.75 -1.21 11.91
CA PHE A 339 -23.94 -0.34 13.05
C PHE A 339 -24.84 -1.00 14.09
N PHE A 340 -24.41 -0.99 15.34
CA PHE A 340 -25.10 -1.63 16.46
C PHE A 340 -25.36 -0.61 17.57
N ASP A 341 -26.54 -0.71 18.17
CA ASP A 341 -26.87 -0.03 19.42
C ASP A 341 -26.37 -0.88 20.60
N ASN A 342 -25.42 -0.36 21.35
CA ASN A 342 -24.79 -1.04 22.48
C ASN A 342 -25.76 -1.27 23.67
N LYS A 343 -26.83 -0.47 23.77
CA LYS A 343 -27.83 -0.61 24.85
C LYS A 343 -28.82 -1.72 24.56
N SER A 344 -29.35 -1.74 23.33
CA SER A 344 -30.34 -2.76 22.93
C SER A 344 -29.68 -4.02 22.34
N ASN A 345 -28.40 -3.98 22.03
CA ASN A 345 -27.64 -5.03 21.32
C ASN A 345 -28.30 -5.45 19.99
N LYS A 346 -28.80 -4.46 19.25
CA LYS A 346 -29.47 -4.68 17.96
C LYS A 346 -28.78 -3.92 16.83
N GLU A 347 -28.86 -4.48 15.63
CA GLU A 347 -28.45 -3.79 14.40
C GLU A 347 -29.38 -2.58 14.16
N ILE A 348 -28.75 -1.46 13.80
CA ILE A 348 -29.46 -0.20 13.53
C ILE A 348 -29.73 -0.07 12.04
N LYS A 349 -30.97 0.22 11.70
CA LYS A 349 -31.37 0.60 10.35
C LYS A 349 -31.26 2.13 10.22
N LEU A 350 -30.18 2.59 9.62
CA LEU A 350 -29.85 4.03 9.53
C LEU A 350 -30.90 4.83 8.75
N ASP A 351 -31.63 4.21 7.85
CA ASP A 351 -32.69 4.83 7.04
C ASP A 351 -33.97 5.22 7.84
N GLU A 352 -34.06 4.82 9.10
CA GLU A 352 -35.13 5.21 10.03
C GLU A 352 -34.88 6.58 10.72
N PHE A 353 -33.67 7.20 10.49
CA PHE A 353 -33.24 8.42 11.14
C PHE A 353 -33.08 9.59 10.16
N ASN A 354 -33.00 10.83 10.67
CA ASN A 354 -32.75 11.98 9.79
C ASN A 354 -31.30 11.97 9.26
N TYR A 355 -31.11 12.51 8.05
CA TYR A 355 -29.81 12.44 7.35
C TYR A 355 -28.68 13.12 8.14
N GLU A 356 -28.90 14.30 8.69
CA GLU A 356 -27.85 15.06 9.40
C GLU A 356 -27.38 14.33 10.66
N SER A 357 -28.35 13.74 11.41
CA SER A 357 -28.04 12.90 12.57
C SER A 357 -27.26 11.64 12.19
N VAL A 358 -27.64 10.99 11.09
CA VAL A 358 -26.93 9.80 10.57
C VAL A 358 -25.52 10.16 10.10
N GLU A 359 -25.35 11.25 9.33
CA GLU A 359 -24.03 11.71 8.88
C GLU A 359 -23.11 12.03 10.07
N HIS A 360 -23.64 12.76 11.05
CA HIS A 360 -22.94 13.08 12.30
C HIS A 360 -22.52 11.81 13.04
N THR A 361 -23.47 10.91 13.27
CA THR A 361 -23.24 9.66 14.00
C THR A 361 -22.22 8.76 13.32
N ILE A 362 -22.33 8.53 12.00
CA ILE A 362 -21.35 7.74 11.25
C ILE A 362 -19.97 8.36 11.39
N SER A 363 -19.86 9.68 11.23
CA SER A 363 -18.59 10.40 11.34
C SER A 363 -17.92 10.20 12.70
N GLU A 364 -18.69 10.27 13.79
CA GLU A 364 -18.16 10.04 15.13
C GLU A 364 -17.80 8.59 15.40
N VAL A 365 -18.63 7.64 14.92
CA VAL A 365 -18.32 6.20 15.03
C VAL A 365 -17.00 5.87 14.30
N LEU A 366 -16.80 6.40 13.10
CA LEU A 366 -15.55 6.21 12.36
C LEU A 366 -14.36 6.87 13.07
N ALA A 367 -14.55 8.03 13.68
CA ALA A 367 -13.51 8.67 14.48
C ALA A 367 -13.16 7.84 15.73
N ARG A 368 -14.14 7.27 16.43
CA ARG A 368 -13.88 6.35 17.55
C ARG A 368 -13.15 5.08 17.10
N LYS A 369 -13.50 4.50 15.93
CA LYS A 369 -12.73 3.37 15.37
C LYS A 369 -11.29 3.77 15.03
N THR A 370 -11.09 4.99 14.55
CA THR A 370 -9.74 5.53 14.33
C THR A 370 -8.97 5.67 15.64
N LEU A 371 -9.61 6.23 16.70
CA LEU A 371 -9.02 6.35 18.05
C LEU A 371 -8.68 4.97 18.64
N LEU A 372 -9.57 4.00 18.50
CA LEU A 372 -9.29 2.61 18.89
C LEU A 372 -8.07 2.06 18.13
N GLY A 373 -7.98 2.29 16.83
CA GLY A 373 -6.82 1.90 16.03
C GLY A 373 -5.54 2.57 16.51
N LEU A 374 -5.59 3.86 16.89
CA LEU A 374 -4.45 4.58 17.50
C LEU A 374 -3.97 3.92 18.79
N GLU A 375 -4.90 3.52 19.65
CA GLU A 375 -4.61 2.81 20.89
C GLU A 375 -3.99 1.44 20.60
N MET A 376 -4.61 0.66 19.71
CA MET A 376 -4.18 -0.68 19.33
C MET A 376 -2.75 -0.72 18.78
N ILE A 377 -2.35 0.28 17.97
CA ILE A 377 -0.98 0.37 17.45
C ILE A 377 -0.06 1.15 18.39
N GLU A 378 -0.53 1.46 19.61
CA GLU A 378 0.21 2.27 20.56
C GLU A 378 0.78 3.56 19.93
N ALA A 379 -0.04 4.24 19.12
CA ALA A 379 0.36 5.45 18.41
C ALA A 379 0.85 6.55 19.36
N ASP A 380 1.80 7.35 18.90
CA ASP A 380 2.36 8.45 19.70
C ASP A 380 2.67 9.67 18.81
N GLY A 381 2.98 10.79 19.47
CA GLY A 381 3.33 12.05 18.82
C GLY A 381 2.13 12.81 18.26
N LYS A 382 2.41 13.76 17.38
CA LYS A 382 1.39 14.55 16.68
C LYS A 382 0.69 13.69 15.64
N ILE A 383 -0.58 13.97 15.36
CA ILE A 383 -1.28 13.37 14.21
C ILE A 383 -1.13 14.28 13.00
N LEU A 384 -0.70 13.69 11.88
CA LEU A 384 -0.84 14.27 10.55
C LEU A 384 -2.05 13.64 9.87
N LEU A 385 -3.07 14.44 9.60
CA LEU A 385 -4.31 14.00 8.99
C LEU A 385 -4.43 14.51 7.56
N SER A 386 -4.66 13.60 6.62
CA SER A 386 -4.86 13.90 5.20
C SER A 386 -6.10 13.22 4.63
N GLY A 387 -6.55 13.67 3.46
CA GLY A 387 -7.65 13.10 2.69
C GLY A 387 -9.02 13.70 3.01
N PRO A 388 -10.13 13.15 2.45
CA PRO A 388 -11.45 13.80 2.45
C PRO A 388 -12.01 14.16 3.84
N PHE A 389 -11.69 13.37 4.87
CA PHE A 389 -12.24 13.60 6.21
C PHE A 389 -11.65 14.83 6.92
N ILE A 390 -10.64 15.50 6.37
CA ILE A 390 -10.18 16.82 6.87
C ILE A 390 -11.29 17.89 6.80
N LYS A 391 -12.29 17.69 5.94
CA LYS A 391 -13.48 18.58 5.81
C LYS A 391 -14.65 18.14 6.70
N ASN A 392 -14.58 16.98 7.31
CA ASN A 392 -15.65 16.44 8.16
C ASN A 392 -15.50 16.96 9.60
N LYS A 393 -16.35 17.93 9.98
CA LYS A 393 -16.27 18.62 11.27
C LYS A 393 -16.44 17.67 12.46
N SER A 394 -17.38 16.73 12.39
CA SER A 394 -17.68 15.78 13.47
C SER A 394 -16.50 14.83 13.70
N TYR A 395 -15.96 14.27 12.63
CA TYR A 395 -14.77 13.42 12.68
C TYR A 395 -13.56 14.16 13.28
N LEU A 396 -13.28 15.39 12.81
CA LEU A 396 -12.17 16.20 13.31
C LEU A 396 -12.33 16.59 14.78
N SER A 397 -13.54 17.00 15.18
CA SER A 397 -13.83 17.38 16.56
C SER A 397 -13.58 16.21 17.50
N MET A 398 -14.10 15.02 17.14
CA MET A 398 -13.93 13.80 17.92
C MET A 398 -12.44 13.43 18.06
N LEU A 399 -11.65 13.47 16.97
CA LEU A 399 -10.21 13.20 17.04
C LEU A 399 -9.48 14.22 17.91
N LYS A 400 -9.71 15.52 17.70
CA LYS A 400 -9.01 16.59 18.45
C LYS A 400 -9.31 16.57 19.93
N ASN A 401 -10.55 16.25 20.32
CA ASN A 401 -10.96 16.23 21.72
C ASN A 401 -10.45 15.00 22.49
N ASN A 402 -10.14 13.92 21.77
CA ASN A 402 -9.75 12.64 22.40
C ASN A 402 -8.28 12.23 22.13
N TRP A 403 -7.52 13.01 21.37
CA TRP A 403 -6.09 12.79 21.19
C TRP A 403 -5.26 13.71 22.10
N LYS A 404 -4.29 13.13 22.81
CA LYS A 404 -3.46 13.84 23.80
C LYS A 404 -2.53 14.91 23.21
N ASN A 405 -2.20 14.79 21.90
CA ASN A 405 -1.28 15.69 21.20
C ASN A 405 -2.03 16.49 20.11
N SER A 406 -1.32 17.35 19.39
CA SER A 406 -1.93 18.15 18.33
C SER A 406 -2.30 17.31 17.10
N VAL A 407 -3.40 17.68 16.44
CA VAL A 407 -3.82 17.16 15.14
C VAL A 407 -3.56 18.23 14.09
N ILE A 408 -2.66 17.94 13.16
CA ILE A 408 -2.24 18.82 12.07
C ILE A 408 -2.94 18.34 10.79
N ILE A 409 -3.57 19.28 10.10
CA ILE A 409 -4.17 19.00 8.78
C ILE A 409 -3.10 19.27 7.74
N GLU A 410 -2.77 18.25 6.94
CA GLU A 410 -1.76 18.31 5.90
C GLU A 410 -2.33 17.88 4.55
N ASP A 411 -2.73 18.84 3.74
CA ASP A 411 -3.30 18.58 2.41
C ASP A 411 -2.27 18.43 1.30
N ASN A 412 -1.07 19.05 1.44
CA ASN A 412 -0.16 19.24 0.32
C ASN A 412 1.22 18.62 0.51
N TYR A 413 1.59 18.20 1.71
CA TYR A 413 2.94 17.75 2.00
C TYR A 413 3.09 16.23 2.03
N LEU A 414 2.12 15.54 2.62
CA LEU A 414 2.10 14.08 2.60
C LEU A 414 1.74 13.61 1.19
N GLY A 415 2.73 13.19 0.44
CA GLY A 415 2.52 12.73 -0.92
C GLY A 415 3.65 11.84 -1.42
N LEU A 416 3.31 10.93 -2.32
CA LEU A 416 4.24 9.97 -2.92
C LEU A 416 5.47 10.66 -3.51
N CYS A 417 5.27 11.70 -4.32
CA CYS A 417 6.37 12.40 -5.00
C CYS A 417 7.32 13.07 -4.00
N ASN A 418 6.79 13.68 -2.94
CA ASN A 418 7.59 14.32 -1.89
C ASN A 418 8.38 13.28 -1.09
N GLY A 419 7.77 12.13 -0.78
CA GLY A 419 8.45 11.03 -0.10
C GLY A 419 9.59 10.44 -0.93
N ILE A 420 9.35 10.20 -2.22
CA ILE A 420 10.37 9.74 -3.16
C ILE A 420 11.50 10.78 -3.30
N THR A 421 11.16 12.07 -3.40
CA THR A 421 12.15 13.14 -3.48
C THR A 421 13.03 13.19 -2.23
N ASN A 422 12.44 12.98 -1.04
CA ASN A 422 13.21 12.84 0.19
C ASN A 422 14.24 11.71 0.10
N LEU A 423 13.82 10.56 -0.38
CA LEU A 423 14.69 9.39 -0.49
C LEU A 423 15.80 9.56 -1.54
N ILE A 424 15.56 10.33 -2.60
CA ILE A 424 16.53 10.59 -3.66
C ILE A 424 17.60 11.59 -3.20
N ASN A 425 17.23 12.58 -2.39
CA ASN A 425 18.07 13.69 -1.98
C ASN A 425 18.89 13.40 -0.70
N ASN A 426 18.54 12.35 0.06
CA ASN A 426 19.27 11.84 1.23
C ASN A 426 20.10 10.60 0.89
#